data_20df4207b8bced2232b7a11401ce0e30
#
_entry.id   20df4207b8bced2232b7a11401ce0e30
#
_cell.length_a   1.000
_cell.length_b   1.000
_cell.length_c   1.000
_cell.angle_alpha   90.00
_cell.angle_beta   90.00
_cell.angle_gamma   90.00
#
_symmetry.space_group_name_H-M   'P 1'
#
loop_
_entity.id
_entity.type
_entity.pdbx_description
1 polymer ?
#
loop_
_entity_poly.entity_id
_entity_poly.type
_entity_poly.pdbx_seq_one_letter_code
_entity_poly.pdbx_strand_id
1 'polypeptide(L)'
;SPDDLAAPEAIGKYAAERALARLSARRLTTRKCPVLFEAPLAAGLLGAFVQAVSGGALYRKSTFLLDTLGKEVFAPHVQIKEDPHVLNGMGSAPFDEEGVRTQRRDVVKNGVVEGYFLSTYSARKLGMQTTGNAGGSHNLTLFSNKTTAEDDFAGMLRRMGTGLLVTELMGQGVNYVTGDYSRGASGYWVENGVIQYPVEEITIAGNLSEMFRQIVAIGADALVRGTKETGSILIEQMTIAGE
;
A
#
# COMPACT_ATOMS: atom_id res chain seq x y z
N SER A 1 16.14 17.74 -0.73
CA SER A 1 17.14 18.62 -0.09
C SER A 1 17.71 17.93 1.14
N PRO A 2 19.00 18.19 1.52
CA PRO A 2 19.53 17.73 2.82
C PRO A 2 18.69 18.23 4.01
N ASP A 3 18.02 19.37 3.87
CA ASP A 3 17.17 19.95 4.91
C ASP A 3 15.89 19.14 5.17
N ASP A 4 15.52 18.25 4.25
CA ASP A 4 14.37 17.35 4.39
C ASP A 4 14.73 16.06 5.17
N LEU A 5 16.01 15.85 5.49
CA LEU A 5 16.46 14.69 6.25
C LEU A 5 16.21 14.87 7.75
N ALA A 6 15.70 13.82 8.38
CA ALA A 6 15.57 13.80 9.83
C ALA A 6 16.95 13.86 10.50
N ALA A 7 17.05 14.55 11.65
CA ALA A 7 18.27 14.58 12.44
C ALA A 7 18.72 13.18 12.85
N PRO A 8 20.02 12.84 12.79
CA PRO A 8 20.53 11.50 13.13
C PRO A 8 20.09 11.00 14.51
N GLU A 9 20.05 11.90 15.50
CA GLU A 9 19.61 11.61 16.85
C GLU A 9 18.12 11.20 16.90
N ALA A 10 17.26 11.86 16.09
CA ALA A 10 15.85 11.55 15.99
C ALA A 10 15.65 10.16 15.36
N ILE A 11 16.44 9.80 14.34
CA ILE A 11 16.43 8.47 13.72
C ILE A 11 16.85 7.41 14.73
N GLY A 12 17.93 7.63 15.47
CA GLY A 12 18.42 6.71 16.49
C GLY A 12 17.43 6.50 17.62
N LYS A 13 16.82 7.59 18.12
CA LYS A 13 15.77 7.55 19.12
C LYS A 13 14.55 6.76 18.65
N TYR A 14 14.05 7.06 17.46
CA TYR A 14 12.93 6.35 16.85
C TYR A 14 13.19 4.84 16.75
N ALA A 15 14.38 4.46 16.27
CA ALA A 15 14.76 3.05 16.15
C ALA A 15 14.80 2.34 17.52
N ALA A 16 15.37 3.00 18.54
CA ALA A 16 15.42 2.47 19.90
C ALA A 16 14.01 2.31 20.51
N GLU A 17 13.15 3.31 20.37
CA GLU A 17 11.75 3.27 20.84
C GLU A 17 10.98 2.12 20.20
N ARG A 18 11.13 1.93 18.87
CA ARG A 18 10.51 0.82 18.14
C ARG A 18 11.00 -0.55 18.62
N ALA A 19 12.30 -0.69 18.88
CA ALA A 19 12.87 -1.94 19.39
C ALA A 19 12.40 -2.25 20.81
N LEU A 20 12.40 -1.25 21.71
CA LEU A 20 11.94 -1.40 23.09
C LEU A 20 10.45 -1.75 23.17
N ALA A 21 9.62 -1.14 22.33
CA ALA A 21 8.17 -1.39 22.31
C ALA A 21 7.81 -2.83 21.86
N ARG A 22 8.76 -3.59 21.30
CA ARG A 22 8.58 -5.00 20.89
C ARG A 22 8.98 -6.01 21.96
N LEU A 23 9.56 -5.56 23.07
CA LEU A 23 9.97 -6.49 24.14
C LEU A 23 8.77 -7.23 24.72
N SER A 24 8.98 -8.52 25.05
CA SER A 24 7.95 -9.41 25.57
C SER A 24 6.78 -9.65 24.62
N ALA A 25 7.04 -9.66 23.32
CA ALA A 25 6.06 -10.00 22.31
C ALA A 25 5.45 -11.38 22.55
N ARG A 26 4.20 -11.55 22.11
CA ARG A 26 3.42 -12.78 22.27
C ARG A 26 3.03 -13.31 20.89
N ARG A 27 2.80 -14.61 20.81
CA ARG A 27 2.13 -15.24 19.69
C ARG A 27 0.61 -15.09 19.81
N LEU A 28 -0.07 -15.10 18.68
CA LEU A 28 -1.54 -15.16 18.64
C LEU A 28 -1.99 -16.54 18.19
N THR A 29 -3.12 -16.98 18.72
CA THR A 29 -3.82 -18.14 18.15
C THR A 29 -4.37 -17.80 16.77
N THR A 30 -4.45 -18.79 15.89
CA THR A 30 -4.99 -18.64 14.53
C THR A 30 -6.41 -18.07 14.57
N ARG A 31 -6.65 -16.99 13.83
CA ARG A 31 -7.93 -16.29 13.79
C ARG A 31 -8.11 -15.43 12.54
N LYS A 32 -9.32 -14.95 12.35
CA LYS A 32 -9.62 -13.89 11.39
C LYS A 32 -9.98 -12.61 12.14
N CYS A 33 -9.41 -11.48 11.75
CA CYS A 33 -9.72 -10.20 12.37
C CYS A 33 -9.40 -9.03 11.41
N PRO A 34 -9.84 -7.80 11.75
CA PRO A 34 -9.36 -6.59 11.08
C PRO A 34 -7.85 -6.43 11.20
N VAL A 35 -7.23 -5.91 10.15
CA VAL A 35 -5.79 -5.65 10.10
C VAL A 35 -5.53 -4.22 9.67
N LEU A 36 -4.84 -3.47 10.50
CA LEU A 36 -4.37 -2.12 10.21
C LEU A 36 -2.90 -2.19 9.79
N PHE A 37 -2.60 -1.85 8.55
CA PHE A 37 -1.23 -1.66 8.09
C PHE A 37 -0.79 -0.24 8.42
N GLU A 38 0.28 -0.09 9.20
CA GLU A 38 0.91 1.21 9.45
C GLU A 38 1.32 1.88 8.14
N ALA A 39 1.23 3.21 8.02
CA ALA A 39 1.49 3.95 6.79
C ALA A 39 2.79 3.56 6.05
N PRO A 40 3.95 3.35 6.73
CA PRO A 40 5.17 2.88 6.07
C PRO A 40 5.02 1.55 5.33
N LEU A 41 4.16 0.65 5.82
CA LEU A 41 3.90 -0.67 5.23
C LEU A 41 2.77 -0.63 4.19
N ALA A 42 1.80 0.24 4.38
CA ALA A 42 0.67 0.45 3.49
C ALA A 42 1.12 0.82 2.06
N ALA A 43 2.22 1.56 1.91
CA ALA A 43 2.87 1.83 0.63
C ALA A 43 3.25 0.54 -0.14
N GLY A 44 3.48 -0.57 0.57
CA GLY A 44 3.72 -1.88 -0.04
C GLY A 44 2.49 -2.45 -0.75
N LEU A 45 1.28 -2.22 -0.26
CA LEU A 45 0.04 -2.61 -0.92
C LEU A 45 -0.17 -1.83 -2.23
N LEU A 46 0.11 -0.52 -2.21
CA LEU A 46 0.14 0.30 -3.43
C LEU A 46 1.19 -0.22 -4.42
N GLY A 47 2.38 -0.61 -3.93
CA GLY A 47 3.43 -1.23 -4.75
C GLY A 47 2.97 -2.53 -5.40
N ALA A 48 2.24 -3.38 -4.68
CA ALA A 48 1.69 -4.62 -5.21
C ALA A 48 0.67 -4.37 -6.33
N PHE A 49 -0.20 -3.35 -6.18
CA PHE A 49 -1.11 -2.94 -7.24
C PHE A 49 -0.35 -2.46 -8.49
N VAL A 50 0.62 -1.56 -8.34
CA VAL A 50 1.44 -1.06 -9.46
C VAL A 50 2.10 -2.21 -10.23
N GLN A 51 2.68 -3.18 -9.52
CA GLN A 51 3.29 -4.36 -10.13
C GLN A 51 2.26 -5.19 -10.90
N ALA A 52 1.07 -5.39 -10.34
CA ALA A 52 0.01 -6.18 -10.95
C ALA A 52 -0.56 -5.54 -12.24
N VAL A 53 -0.62 -4.21 -12.32
CA VAL A 53 -1.11 -3.47 -13.49
C VAL A 53 0.02 -2.86 -14.34
N SER A 54 1.26 -3.34 -14.16
CA SER A 54 2.36 -2.98 -15.03
C SER A 54 2.19 -3.59 -16.42
N GLY A 55 2.57 -2.85 -17.45
CA GLY A 55 2.46 -3.32 -18.84
C GLY A 55 3.13 -4.68 -19.06
N GLY A 56 4.28 -4.92 -18.41
CA GLY A 56 5.00 -6.18 -18.45
C GLY A 56 4.21 -7.36 -17.89
N ALA A 57 3.53 -7.19 -16.76
CA ALA A 57 2.69 -8.23 -16.16
C ALA A 57 1.45 -8.51 -17.02
N LEU A 58 0.82 -7.44 -17.55
CA LEU A 58 -0.39 -7.53 -18.35
C LEU A 58 -0.18 -8.27 -19.67
N TYR A 59 0.80 -7.87 -20.51
CA TYR A 59 0.98 -8.52 -21.81
C TYR A 59 1.48 -9.96 -21.71
N ARG A 60 2.20 -10.33 -20.63
CA ARG A 60 2.58 -11.71 -20.34
C ARG A 60 1.48 -12.51 -19.66
N LYS A 61 0.35 -11.89 -19.33
CA LYS A 61 -0.77 -12.50 -18.60
C LYS A 61 -0.35 -13.11 -17.25
N SER A 62 0.63 -12.51 -16.59
CA SER A 62 1.20 -12.94 -15.31
C SER A 62 0.73 -12.06 -14.16
N THR A 63 -0.56 -11.78 -14.12
CA THR A 63 -1.19 -10.95 -13.08
C THR A 63 -2.64 -11.36 -12.83
N PHE A 64 -3.07 -11.23 -11.59
CA PHE A 64 -4.45 -11.42 -11.18
C PHE A 64 -5.38 -10.26 -11.58
N LEU A 65 -4.83 -9.12 -12.06
CA LEU A 65 -5.60 -7.95 -12.50
C LEU A 65 -5.68 -7.82 -14.02
N LEU A 66 -5.75 -8.95 -14.74
CA LEU A 66 -6.01 -8.93 -16.19
C LEU A 66 -7.38 -8.32 -16.49
N ASP A 67 -7.44 -7.53 -17.56
CA ASP A 67 -8.69 -6.95 -18.09
C ASP A 67 -9.51 -6.15 -17.06
N THR A 68 -8.82 -5.47 -16.13
CA THR A 68 -9.47 -4.68 -15.06
C THR A 68 -9.67 -3.21 -15.39
N LEU A 69 -9.22 -2.73 -16.56
CA LEU A 69 -9.48 -1.36 -16.99
C LEU A 69 -11.01 -1.10 -17.05
N GLY A 70 -11.45 -0.03 -16.41
CA GLY A 70 -12.86 0.31 -16.26
C GLY A 70 -13.64 -0.57 -15.27
N LYS A 71 -12.96 -1.43 -14.50
CA LYS A 71 -13.61 -2.31 -13.52
C LYS A 71 -13.26 -1.91 -12.07
N GLU A 72 -14.18 -2.19 -11.18
CA GLU A 72 -14.02 -1.99 -9.75
C GLU A 72 -13.08 -3.05 -9.16
N VAL A 73 -11.93 -2.58 -8.65
CA VAL A 73 -10.89 -3.41 -8.02
C VAL A 73 -10.74 -3.08 -6.55
N PHE A 74 -10.94 -1.83 -6.18
CA PHE A 74 -10.86 -1.33 -4.81
C PHE A 74 -12.24 -1.01 -4.24
N ALA A 75 -12.29 -0.80 -2.92
CA ALA A 75 -13.47 -0.21 -2.29
C ALA A 75 -13.84 1.13 -2.95
N PRO A 76 -15.14 1.48 -3.11
CA PRO A 76 -15.56 2.64 -3.90
C PRO A 76 -15.07 4.02 -3.43
N HIS A 77 -14.56 4.12 -2.21
CA HIS A 77 -14.00 5.37 -1.67
C HIS A 77 -12.50 5.54 -1.97
N VAL A 78 -11.83 4.52 -2.52
CA VAL A 78 -10.39 4.53 -2.77
C VAL A 78 -10.06 5.29 -4.05
N GLN A 79 -9.02 6.11 -3.96
CA GLN A 79 -8.47 6.91 -5.04
C GLN A 79 -6.96 6.66 -5.14
N ILE A 80 -6.44 6.53 -6.37
CA ILE A 80 -5.00 6.53 -6.63
C ILE A 80 -4.72 7.56 -7.72
N LYS A 81 -3.89 8.55 -7.41
CA LYS A 81 -3.45 9.57 -8.35
C LYS A 81 -1.98 9.45 -8.65
N GLU A 82 -1.60 9.72 -9.88
CA GLU A 82 -0.23 9.86 -10.32
C GLU A 82 0.06 11.31 -10.69
N ASP A 83 1.11 11.88 -10.10
CA ASP A 83 1.59 13.22 -10.43
C ASP A 83 3.10 13.22 -10.70
N PRO A 84 3.53 13.28 -11.97
CA PRO A 84 4.93 13.35 -12.34
C PRO A 84 5.55 14.75 -12.20
N HIS A 85 4.79 15.75 -11.70
CA HIS A 85 5.22 17.14 -11.65
C HIS A 85 5.20 17.74 -10.24
N VAL A 86 5.31 16.88 -9.20
CA VAL A 86 5.44 17.33 -7.81
C VAL A 86 6.81 18.00 -7.63
N LEU A 87 6.83 19.23 -7.13
CA LEU A 87 8.08 19.92 -6.84
C LEU A 87 8.91 19.13 -5.83
N ASN A 88 10.18 18.86 -6.16
CA ASN A 88 11.10 18.04 -5.36
C ASN A 88 10.61 16.59 -5.11
N GLY A 89 9.58 16.13 -5.82
CA GLY A 89 9.11 14.74 -5.73
C GLY A 89 10.13 13.77 -6.34
N MET A 90 10.41 12.67 -5.62
CA MET A 90 11.44 11.69 -6.05
C MET A 90 11.09 10.98 -7.36
N GLY A 91 9.80 10.86 -7.69
CA GLY A 91 9.31 10.29 -8.96
C GLY A 91 8.96 11.32 -10.00
N SER A 92 9.35 12.58 -9.83
CA SER A 92 9.00 13.64 -10.79
C SER A 92 9.93 13.62 -11.99
N ALA A 93 9.33 13.62 -13.19
CA ALA A 93 10.04 13.66 -14.46
C ALA A 93 9.13 14.26 -15.55
N PRO A 94 9.63 15.16 -16.42
CA PRO A 94 8.83 15.72 -17.51
C PRO A 94 8.58 14.73 -18.66
N PHE A 95 9.37 13.66 -18.74
CA PHE A 95 9.26 12.56 -19.71
C PHE A 95 9.74 11.25 -19.06
N ASP A 96 9.25 10.14 -19.56
CA ASP A 96 9.66 8.80 -19.11
C ASP A 96 10.99 8.34 -19.75
N GLU A 97 11.44 7.12 -19.47
CA GLU A 97 12.72 6.58 -20.00
C GLU A 97 12.74 6.40 -21.53
N GLU A 98 11.59 6.46 -22.19
CA GLU A 98 11.47 6.45 -23.66
C GLU A 98 11.30 7.86 -24.27
N GLY A 99 11.36 8.93 -23.44
CA GLY A 99 11.16 10.31 -23.86
C GLY A 99 9.70 10.69 -24.08
N VAL A 100 8.76 9.87 -23.64
CA VAL A 100 7.33 10.17 -23.71
C VAL A 100 6.94 11.14 -22.61
N ARG A 101 6.24 12.21 -22.97
CA ARG A 101 5.76 13.20 -22.00
C ARG A 101 4.88 12.54 -20.93
N THR A 102 5.19 12.82 -19.67
CA THR A 102 4.42 12.37 -18.52
C THR A 102 3.20 13.26 -18.25
N GLN A 103 2.19 12.72 -17.59
CA GLN A 103 0.94 13.44 -17.34
C GLN A 103 0.38 13.10 -15.95
N ARG A 104 -0.24 14.10 -15.32
CA ARG A 104 -1.09 13.87 -14.14
C ARG A 104 -2.32 13.07 -14.56
N ARG A 105 -2.68 12.06 -13.77
CA ARG A 105 -3.86 11.24 -14.06
C ARG A 105 -4.41 10.56 -12.83
N ASP A 106 -5.69 10.21 -12.90
CA ASP A 106 -6.27 9.25 -11.99
C ASP A 106 -5.90 7.84 -12.49
N VAL A 107 -5.31 7.03 -11.63
CA VAL A 107 -4.99 5.61 -11.89
C VAL A 107 -6.13 4.73 -11.38
N VAL A 108 -6.68 5.10 -10.22
CA VAL A 108 -7.92 4.54 -9.67
C VAL A 108 -8.82 5.69 -9.24
N LYS A 109 -10.06 5.66 -9.66
CA LYS A 109 -11.07 6.63 -9.28
C LYS A 109 -12.32 5.92 -8.78
N ASN A 110 -12.72 6.24 -7.54
CA ASN A 110 -13.87 5.61 -6.89
C ASN A 110 -13.82 4.07 -6.93
N GLY A 111 -12.63 3.50 -6.69
CA GLY A 111 -12.40 2.06 -6.72
C GLY A 111 -12.20 1.45 -8.11
N VAL A 112 -12.49 2.20 -9.18
CA VAL A 112 -12.38 1.74 -10.57
C VAL A 112 -11.00 2.03 -11.14
N VAL A 113 -10.40 1.06 -11.82
CA VAL A 113 -9.10 1.21 -12.51
C VAL A 113 -9.30 2.04 -13.79
N GLU A 114 -8.73 3.24 -13.81
CA GLU A 114 -8.79 4.18 -14.95
C GLU A 114 -7.56 4.07 -15.86
N GLY A 115 -6.47 3.46 -15.40
CA GLY A 115 -5.27 3.34 -16.21
C GLY A 115 -4.24 2.35 -15.68
N TYR A 116 -3.45 1.84 -16.63
CA TYR A 116 -2.31 0.97 -16.38
C TYR A 116 -0.99 1.75 -16.44
N PHE A 117 0.14 1.11 -16.13
CA PHE A 117 1.49 1.69 -16.26
C PHE A 117 2.17 1.09 -17.50
N LEU A 118 2.11 1.81 -18.62
CA LEU A 118 2.51 1.32 -19.93
C LEU A 118 3.68 2.11 -20.53
N SER A 119 4.74 1.41 -20.95
CA SER A 119 5.73 1.91 -21.90
C SER A 119 5.18 1.84 -23.34
N THR A 120 5.89 2.40 -24.32
CA THR A 120 5.50 2.26 -25.74
C THR A 120 5.51 0.81 -26.18
N TYR A 121 6.48 0.01 -25.70
CA TYR A 121 6.56 -1.42 -26.02
C TYR A 121 5.36 -2.20 -25.48
N SER A 122 5.07 -2.08 -24.18
CA SER A 122 3.97 -2.82 -23.55
C SER A 122 2.60 -2.37 -24.06
N ALA A 123 2.42 -1.08 -24.29
CA ALA A 123 1.21 -0.53 -24.90
C ALA A 123 0.94 -1.14 -26.27
N ARG A 124 1.97 -1.20 -27.14
CA ARG A 124 1.86 -1.83 -28.47
C ARG A 124 1.47 -3.31 -28.36
N LYS A 125 2.07 -4.06 -27.41
CA LYS A 125 1.72 -5.48 -27.19
C LYS A 125 0.26 -5.68 -26.74
N LEU A 126 -0.30 -4.69 -26.06
CA LEU A 126 -1.67 -4.72 -25.55
C LEU A 126 -2.69 -4.07 -26.51
N GLY A 127 -2.24 -3.52 -27.65
CA GLY A 127 -3.11 -2.74 -28.55
C GLY A 127 -3.61 -1.42 -27.94
N MET A 128 -2.83 -0.84 -27.02
CA MET A 128 -3.14 0.37 -26.26
C MET A 128 -2.16 1.51 -26.60
N GLN A 129 -2.40 2.68 -26.03
CA GLN A 129 -1.46 3.80 -26.05
C GLN A 129 -0.58 3.79 -24.80
N THR A 130 0.66 4.28 -24.95
CA THR A 130 1.56 4.47 -23.80
C THR A 130 0.98 5.47 -22.81
N THR A 131 1.28 5.27 -21.55
CA THR A 131 0.89 6.18 -20.45
C THR A 131 2.06 7.03 -19.94
N GLY A 132 3.22 6.99 -20.65
CA GLY A 132 4.42 7.69 -20.21
C GLY A 132 5.03 7.07 -18.95
N ASN A 133 5.00 5.76 -18.87
CA ASN A 133 5.48 5.00 -17.70
C ASN A 133 6.58 3.98 -18.05
N ALA A 134 7.38 4.23 -19.09
CA ALA A 134 8.63 3.52 -19.24
C ALA A 134 9.54 3.85 -18.05
N GLY A 135 10.01 2.80 -17.35
CA GLY A 135 10.73 2.95 -16.06
C GLY A 135 9.85 2.82 -14.82
N GLY A 136 8.52 2.86 -14.95
CA GLY A 136 7.59 2.62 -13.85
C GLY A 136 6.63 3.77 -13.54
N SER A 137 6.05 3.76 -12.35
CA SER A 137 5.18 4.83 -11.88
C SER A 137 5.97 6.04 -11.39
N HIS A 138 5.36 7.22 -11.53
CA HIS A 138 5.84 8.47 -10.95
C HIS A 138 5.41 8.61 -9.46
N ASN A 139 5.24 9.85 -8.96
CA ASN A 139 4.72 10.00 -7.60
C ASN A 139 3.27 9.56 -7.56
N LEU A 140 2.96 8.65 -6.65
CA LEU A 140 1.62 8.08 -6.45
C LEU A 140 1.09 8.45 -5.07
N THR A 141 -0.15 8.91 -5.02
CA THR A 141 -0.89 9.12 -3.77
C THR A 141 -2.09 8.19 -3.74
N LEU A 142 -2.14 7.30 -2.73
CA LEU A 142 -3.30 6.45 -2.41
C LEU A 142 -4.02 7.06 -1.22
N PHE A 143 -5.30 7.38 -1.39
CA PHE A 143 -6.11 8.01 -0.36
C PHE A 143 -7.59 7.60 -0.47
N SER A 144 -8.38 7.95 0.54
CA SER A 144 -9.83 7.79 0.50
C SER A 144 -10.51 9.16 0.42
N ASN A 145 -11.55 9.27 -0.40
CA ASN A 145 -12.39 10.47 -0.45
C ASN A 145 -13.30 10.62 0.79
N LYS A 146 -13.25 9.65 1.72
CA LYS A 146 -13.98 9.67 3.00
C LYS A 146 -13.07 9.96 4.20
N THR A 147 -11.76 10.07 3.98
CA THR A 147 -10.80 10.38 5.06
C THR A 147 -11.05 11.78 5.60
N THR A 148 -11.09 11.92 6.90
CA THR A 148 -11.21 13.18 7.65
C THR A 148 -9.98 13.38 8.54
N ALA A 149 -9.84 14.56 9.13
CA ALA A 149 -8.75 14.83 10.07
C ALA A 149 -8.81 13.96 11.35
N GLU A 150 -9.97 13.37 11.65
CA GLU A 150 -10.16 12.47 12.79
C GLU A 150 -9.63 11.05 12.53
N ASP A 151 -9.33 10.73 11.26
CA ASP A 151 -8.72 9.48 10.83
C ASP A 151 -7.19 9.52 10.97
N ASP A 152 -6.64 10.27 11.93
CA ASP A 152 -5.23 10.18 12.33
C ASP A 152 -4.91 8.76 12.84
N PHE A 153 -3.65 8.46 13.15
CA PHE A 153 -3.26 7.12 13.57
C PHE A 153 -4.08 6.60 14.77
N ALA A 154 -4.35 7.47 15.77
CA ALA A 154 -5.18 7.11 16.90
C ALA A 154 -6.65 6.89 16.51
N GLY A 155 -7.17 7.68 15.57
CA GLY A 155 -8.49 7.51 14.98
C GLY A 155 -8.61 6.19 14.24
N MET A 156 -7.59 5.81 13.48
CA MET A 156 -7.55 4.53 12.77
C MET A 156 -7.55 3.33 13.73
N LEU A 157 -6.85 3.41 14.87
CA LEU A 157 -6.93 2.40 15.92
C LEU A 157 -8.34 2.30 16.51
N ARG A 158 -8.98 3.43 16.83
CA ARG A 158 -10.38 3.46 17.31
C ARG A 158 -11.33 2.87 16.27
N ARG A 159 -11.15 3.20 14.99
CA ARG A 159 -11.97 2.70 13.88
C ARG A 159 -11.82 1.19 13.67
N MET A 160 -10.62 0.64 13.86
CA MET A 160 -10.39 -0.80 13.85
C MET A 160 -11.09 -1.48 15.04
N GLY A 161 -11.12 -0.86 16.20
CA GLY A 161 -11.67 -1.43 17.41
C GLY A 161 -10.78 -2.54 17.96
N THR A 162 -11.03 -3.78 17.59
CA THR A 162 -10.21 -4.94 17.99
C THR A 162 -9.63 -5.62 16.75
N GLY A 163 -8.30 -5.80 16.72
CA GLY A 163 -7.60 -6.37 15.56
C GLY A 163 -6.08 -6.33 15.71
N LEU A 164 -5.40 -6.55 14.59
CA LEU A 164 -3.95 -6.54 14.51
C LEU A 164 -3.45 -5.26 13.84
N LEU A 165 -2.65 -4.48 14.55
CA LEU A 165 -1.80 -3.44 13.96
C LEU A 165 -0.50 -4.09 13.47
N VAL A 166 -0.24 -4.04 12.18
CA VAL A 166 1.01 -4.55 11.56
C VAL A 166 2.00 -3.42 11.40
N THR A 167 3.19 -3.59 11.98
CA THR A 167 4.28 -2.60 11.95
C THR A 167 5.56 -3.14 11.32
N GLU A 168 5.59 -4.43 10.99
CA GLU A 168 6.69 -5.07 10.26
C GLU A 168 6.19 -6.25 9.43
N LEU A 169 6.77 -6.42 8.25
CA LEU A 169 6.49 -7.51 7.34
C LEU A 169 7.80 -8.20 6.92
N MET A 170 7.79 -9.53 6.92
CA MET A 170 8.91 -10.37 6.53
C MET A 170 8.57 -11.23 5.32
N GLY A 171 9.60 -11.54 4.53
CA GLY A 171 9.47 -12.44 3.37
C GLY A 171 8.86 -11.79 2.12
N GLN A 172 8.78 -12.58 1.04
CA GLN A 172 8.34 -12.19 -0.30
C GLN A 172 7.03 -12.90 -0.69
N GLY A 173 6.10 -13.08 0.24
CA GLY A 173 4.92 -13.91 0.11
C GLY A 173 3.77 -13.28 -0.70
N VAL A 174 4.04 -12.77 -1.90
CA VAL A 174 3.02 -12.26 -2.83
C VAL A 174 3.11 -13.04 -4.15
N ASN A 175 2.03 -13.73 -4.51
CA ASN A 175 1.88 -14.35 -5.82
C ASN A 175 1.09 -13.41 -6.74
N TYR A 176 1.77 -12.74 -7.65
CA TYR A 176 1.13 -11.79 -8.56
C TYR A 176 0.24 -12.44 -9.62
N VAL A 177 0.35 -13.76 -9.87
CA VAL A 177 -0.52 -14.46 -10.83
C VAL A 177 -1.90 -14.72 -10.25
N THR A 178 -1.94 -15.12 -8.96
CA THR A 178 -3.19 -15.50 -8.27
C THR A 178 -3.73 -14.40 -7.35
N GLY A 179 -2.87 -13.45 -6.96
CA GLY A 179 -3.20 -12.44 -5.94
C GLY A 179 -2.99 -12.93 -4.51
N ASP A 180 -2.53 -14.15 -4.29
CA ASP A 180 -2.33 -14.67 -2.94
C ASP A 180 -1.25 -13.88 -2.20
N TYR A 181 -1.57 -13.54 -0.96
CA TYR A 181 -0.75 -12.77 -0.06
C TYR A 181 -0.53 -13.55 1.24
N SER A 182 0.71 -13.84 1.55
CA SER A 182 1.08 -14.54 2.80
C SER A 182 2.45 -14.08 3.26
N ARG A 183 2.51 -13.35 4.37
CA ARG A 183 3.78 -12.78 4.87
C ARG A 183 3.91 -12.96 6.37
N GLY A 184 5.12 -13.25 6.81
CA GLY A 184 5.48 -13.10 8.22
C GLY A 184 5.23 -11.66 8.68
N ALA A 185 4.72 -11.48 9.88
CA ALA A 185 4.38 -10.18 10.41
C ALA A 185 4.72 -10.06 11.90
N SER A 186 4.97 -8.82 12.31
CA SER A 186 5.03 -8.40 13.70
C SER A 186 4.25 -7.09 13.85
N GLY A 187 3.79 -6.83 15.06
CA GLY A 187 3.01 -5.62 15.34
C GLY A 187 2.45 -5.64 16.74
N TYR A 188 1.19 -5.22 16.88
CA TYR A 188 0.53 -5.10 18.17
C TYR A 188 -0.91 -5.61 18.12
N TRP A 189 -1.31 -6.34 19.16
CA TRP A 189 -2.73 -6.62 19.37
C TRP A 189 -3.41 -5.38 19.92
N VAL A 190 -4.57 -5.06 19.38
CA VAL A 190 -5.37 -3.89 19.73
C VAL A 190 -6.74 -4.36 20.21
N GLU A 191 -7.24 -3.79 21.33
CA GLU A 191 -8.60 -4.00 21.83
C GLU A 191 -9.24 -2.66 22.14
N ASN A 192 -10.46 -2.46 21.67
CA ASN A 192 -11.20 -1.21 21.84
C ASN A 192 -10.41 0.05 21.41
N GLY A 193 -9.62 -0.08 20.36
CA GLY A 193 -8.79 1.01 19.83
C GLY A 193 -7.52 1.31 20.65
N VAL A 194 -7.17 0.45 21.61
CA VAL A 194 -5.99 0.62 22.48
C VAL A 194 -5.01 -0.53 22.27
N ILE A 195 -3.75 -0.19 22.05
CA ILE A 195 -2.66 -1.17 21.93
C ILE A 195 -2.48 -1.89 23.29
N GLN A 196 -2.51 -3.23 23.28
CA GLN A 196 -2.44 -4.06 24.47
C GLN A 196 -1.05 -4.66 24.68
N TYR A 197 -0.50 -5.32 23.67
CA TYR A 197 0.82 -5.98 23.74
C TYR A 197 1.40 -6.19 22.35
N PRO A 198 2.73 -6.28 22.24
CA PRO A 198 3.38 -6.59 20.98
C PRO A 198 3.16 -8.06 20.58
N VAL A 199 3.14 -8.31 19.28
CA VAL A 199 2.91 -9.61 18.65
C VAL A 199 4.00 -9.88 17.64
N GLU A 200 4.52 -11.12 17.63
CA GLU A 200 5.50 -11.59 16.67
C GLU A 200 5.29 -13.06 16.29
N GLU A 201 6.11 -13.57 15.38
CA GLU A 201 6.08 -14.97 14.91
C GLU A 201 4.68 -15.39 14.41
N ILE A 202 4.02 -14.50 13.69
CA ILE A 202 2.73 -14.76 13.04
C ILE A 202 2.86 -14.61 11.53
N THR A 203 1.94 -15.22 10.81
CA THR A 203 1.75 -15.01 9.37
C THR A 203 0.39 -14.34 9.14
N ILE A 204 0.37 -13.29 8.35
CA ILE A 204 -0.88 -12.70 7.85
C ILE A 204 -1.12 -13.18 6.42
N ALA A 205 -2.35 -13.61 6.14
CA ALA A 205 -2.71 -14.18 4.85
C ALA A 205 -4.05 -13.63 4.33
N GLY A 206 -4.13 -13.50 3.00
CA GLY A 206 -5.31 -13.05 2.28
C GLY A 206 -5.13 -13.19 0.77
N ASN A 207 -6.03 -12.61 0.00
CA ASN A 207 -5.89 -12.45 -1.43
C ASN A 207 -6.01 -10.97 -1.77
N LEU A 208 -5.08 -10.42 -2.55
CA LEU A 208 -5.01 -8.99 -2.88
C LEU A 208 -6.29 -8.46 -3.53
N SER A 209 -6.99 -9.27 -4.36
CA SER A 209 -8.27 -8.84 -4.95
C SER A 209 -9.36 -8.61 -3.91
N GLU A 210 -9.37 -9.44 -2.86
CA GLU A 210 -10.30 -9.29 -1.74
C GLU A 210 -9.84 -8.16 -0.82
N MET A 211 -8.55 -8.12 -0.48
CA MET A 211 -7.97 -7.09 0.39
C MET A 211 -8.23 -5.68 -0.14
N PHE A 212 -8.07 -5.45 -1.45
CA PHE A 212 -8.33 -4.13 -2.06
C PHE A 212 -9.81 -3.72 -1.95
N ARG A 213 -10.73 -4.65 -2.11
CA ARG A 213 -12.18 -4.40 -1.95
C ARG A 213 -12.59 -4.22 -0.50
N GLN A 214 -11.87 -4.83 0.43
CA GLN A 214 -12.10 -4.78 1.87
C GLN A 214 -11.35 -3.64 2.57
N ILE A 215 -10.81 -2.67 1.85
CA ILE A 215 -10.28 -1.45 2.46
C ILE A 215 -11.44 -0.68 3.10
N VAL A 216 -11.46 -0.66 4.42
CA VAL A 216 -12.49 0.03 5.24
C VAL A 216 -12.18 1.51 5.33
N ALA A 217 -10.92 1.85 5.52
CA ALA A 217 -10.45 3.22 5.68
C ALA A 217 -8.99 3.37 5.29
N ILE A 218 -8.61 4.60 4.94
CA ILE A 218 -7.22 5.04 4.76
C ILE A 218 -7.03 6.25 5.66
N GLY A 219 -5.99 6.23 6.49
CA GLY A 219 -5.74 7.24 7.50
C GLY A 219 -5.31 8.59 6.93
N ALA A 220 -5.48 9.63 7.77
CA ALA A 220 -4.96 10.98 7.53
C ALA A 220 -3.47 11.09 7.92
N ASP A 221 -2.90 10.06 8.51
CA ASP A 221 -1.48 9.92 8.89
C ASP A 221 -0.58 9.61 7.69
N ALA A 222 -0.83 10.28 6.56
CA ALA A 222 -0.14 10.04 5.30
C ALA A 222 1.37 10.25 5.42
N LEU A 223 2.12 9.32 4.85
CA LEU A 223 3.57 9.32 4.81
C LEU A 223 4.05 9.12 3.38
N VAL A 224 4.97 9.97 2.94
CA VAL A 224 5.70 9.80 1.68
C VAL A 224 6.84 8.82 1.90
N ARG A 225 6.85 7.72 1.14
CA ARG A 225 7.94 6.75 1.13
C ARG A 225 8.44 6.49 -0.30
N GLY A 226 9.58 7.07 -0.62
CA GLY A 226 10.08 7.09 -1.99
C GLY A 226 9.15 7.88 -2.91
N THR A 227 8.54 7.20 -3.87
CA THR A 227 7.60 7.78 -4.84
C THR A 227 6.14 7.54 -4.48
N LYS A 228 5.85 7.00 -3.28
CA LYS A 228 4.51 6.63 -2.85
C LYS A 228 4.12 7.36 -1.58
N GLU A 229 2.89 7.82 -1.54
CA GLU A 229 2.27 8.48 -0.40
C GLU A 229 0.96 7.77 -0.06
N THR A 230 0.77 7.41 1.20
CA THR A 230 -0.48 6.88 1.73
C THR A 230 -0.50 6.98 3.25
N GLY A 231 -1.68 7.06 3.85
CA GLY A 231 -1.90 6.84 5.27
C GLY A 231 -1.91 5.35 5.63
N SER A 232 -2.10 5.05 6.90
CA SER A 232 -2.38 3.69 7.35
C SER A 232 -3.62 3.12 6.66
N ILE A 233 -3.64 1.80 6.38
CA ILE A 233 -4.74 1.15 5.65
C ILE A 233 -5.37 0.09 6.55
N LEU A 234 -6.67 0.23 6.78
CA LEU A 234 -7.48 -0.74 7.51
C LEU A 234 -8.16 -1.69 6.52
N ILE A 235 -7.84 -2.97 6.63
CA ILE A 235 -8.51 -4.08 5.92
C ILE A 235 -9.53 -4.71 6.87
N GLU A 236 -10.74 -4.95 6.37
CA GLU A 236 -11.87 -5.47 7.15
C GLU A 236 -11.56 -6.80 7.82
N GLN A 237 -10.93 -7.73 7.08
CA GLN A 237 -10.60 -9.05 7.60
C GLN A 237 -9.41 -9.67 6.86
N MET A 238 -8.48 -10.23 7.64
CA MET A 238 -7.42 -11.12 7.15
C MET A 238 -7.29 -12.34 8.06
N THR A 239 -6.70 -13.40 7.55
CA THR A 239 -6.32 -14.56 8.37
C THR A 239 -4.98 -14.30 9.01
N ILE A 240 -4.92 -14.48 10.33
CA ILE A 240 -3.68 -14.51 11.10
C ILE A 240 -3.43 -15.96 11.46
N ALA A 241 -2.32 -16.53 11.00
CA ALA A 241 -1.85 -17.84 11.40
C ALA A 241 -0.80 -17.66 12.49
N GLY A 242 -1.06 -18.22 13.63
CA GLY A 242 -0.21 -18.32 14.80
C GLY A 242 -0.22 -19.75 15.33
N GLU A 243 0.01 -19.93 16.61
CA GLU A 243 -0.11 -21.25 17.29
C GLU A 243 -1.55 -21.61 17.54
#